data_4360e8a79f11133281b6efafdf409531
#
_entry.id   4360e8a79f11133281b6efafdf409531
#
_cell.length_a   1.000
_cell.length_b   1.000
_cell.length_c   1.000
_cell.angle_alpha   90.00
_cell.angle_beta   90.00
_cell.angle_gamma   90.00
#
_symmetry.space_group_name_H-M   'P 1'
#
loop_
_entity.id
_entity.type
_entity.pdbx_description
1 polymer ?
#
loop_
_entity_poly.entity_id
_entity_poly.type
_entity_poly.pdbx_seq_one_letter_code
_entity_poly.pdbx_strand_id
1 'polypeptide(L)'
;LSVVALDARKAGIVDQEVDVFTVKALFSTLTNVDFDPARFVDLIGRCAVLRDALKNRAKKAGAIINEKPAVVTFQPETTVTGLVGQAKVASLKADTQANADIQSLQHILLFGIKGVAAYADHAQILGQEDDKVYAFVQEALAAISRENLDLNGWVGLVLKCGEINLRTMELLDAGNTTAFGHPVPTKVPLGAKKGKAILISGHDLKDLAQLLKQTQGKGINIYTHGEMLPAHGYPELKKYPHFCGHYGTAWQNQAREFAEFPGAILMTTNCIQKPRDAYKDNIFTCGLVGWPGVTHIADHDFAPVIKKALELPGFAEDREGKSVMVGFARNAVLGVADKVIEAVKGKAIRHFFLVAGCDGAKPGRNYYTEFVEKAPKDTIVLTLACGKFRFFDQDLGDIGGIPRLLDVGQCNDAYSAVQIAVALSQAFNCSVNDLPLSMILSWYEQKAVAILLTMLYLGIKDIRLGPSLPAFITPNVLNVLVENFAIKPITTPDEDLKTILG
;
A
#
# COMPACT_ATOMS: atom_id res chain seq x y z
N LEU A 1 1.06 -24.01 -6.53
CA LEU A 1 1.29 -23.38 -7.81
C LEU A 1 2.73 -22.91 -7.93
N SER A 2 3.25 -22.07 -7.02
CA SER A 2 4.58 -21.44 -7.12
C SER A 2 5.76 -22.40 -7.18
N VAL A 3 5.70 -23.54 -6.48
CA VAL A 3 6.72 -24.60 -6.61
C VAL A 3 6.82 -25.10 -8.05
N VAL A 4 5.67 -25.36 -8.68
CA VAL A 4 5.60 -25.81 -10.08
C VAL A 4 6.06 -24.70 -11.03
N ALA A 5 5.66 -23.46 -10.80
CA ALA A 5 6.05 -22.32 -11.61
C ALA A 5 7.57 -22.07 -11.54
N LEU A 6 8.19 -22.17 -10.36
CA LEU A 6 9.63 -22.04 -10.21
C LEU A 6 10.39 -23.15 -10.94
N ASP A 7 9.95 -24.42 -10.83
CA ASP A 7 10.59 -25.52 -11.51
C ASP A 7 10.39 -25.45 -13.04
N ALA A 8 9.22 -24.99 -13.51
CA ALA A 8 8.98 -24.72 -14.93
C ALA A 8 9.90 -23.60 -15.46
N ARG A 9 10.08 -22.52 -14.70
CA ARG A 9 11.00 -21.41 -15.06
C ARG A 9 12.46 -21.88 -15.19
N LYS A 10 12.91 -22.80 -14.33
CA LYS A 10 14.26 -23.41 -14.47
C LYS A 10 14.45 -24.15 -15.78
N ALA A 11 13.39 -24.65 -16.39
CA ALA A 11 13.38 -25.26 -17.70
C ALA A 11 13.03 -24.30 -18.86
N GLY A 12 13.02 -22.97 -18.57
CA GLY A 12 12.72 -21.93 -19.56
C GLY A 12 11.24 -21.76 -19.89
N ILE A 13 10.33 -22.31 -19.07
CA ILE A 13 8.89 -22.23 -19.29
C ILE A 13 8.31 -21.18 -18.35
N VAL A 14 7.89 -20.05 -18.93
CA VAL A 14 7.19 -18.96 -18.24
C VAL A 14 5.71 -18.97 -18.64
N ASP A 15 4.83 -18.72 -17.70
CA ASP A 15 3.40 -18.64 -17.91
C ASP A 15 2.85 -17.36 -17.27
N GLN A 16 2.55 -16.36 -18.11
CA GLN A 16 2.07 -15.08 -17.65
C GLN A 16 0.71 -15.18 -16.94
N GLU A 17 -0.19 -16.07 -17.37
CA GLU A 17 -1.47 -16.27 -16.68
C GLU A 17 -1.24 -16.75 -15.23
N VAL A 18 -0.31 -17.70 -15.05
CA VAL A 18 0.07 -18.20 -13.72
C VAL A 18 0.70 -17.09 -12.87
N ASP A 19 1.55 -16.26 -13.44
CA ASP A 19 2.23 -15.18 -12.73
C ASP A 19 1.26 -14.11 -12.27
N VAL A 20 0.43 -13.59 -13.17
CA VAL A 20 -0.62 -12.61 -12.86
C VAL A 20 -1.63 -13.17 -11.86
N PHE A 21 -2.05 -14.43 -12.06
CA PHE A 21 -2.95 -15.08 -11.09
C PHE A 21 -2.33 -15.18 -9.70
N THR A 22 -1.06 -15.55 -9.60
CA THR A 22 -0.36 -15.68 -8.30
C THR A 22 -0.32 -14.35 -7.56
N VAL A 23 0.01 -13.26 -8.26
CA VAL A 23 0.02 -11.90 -7.69
C VAL A 23 -1.37 -11.50 -7.21
N LYS A 24 -2.41 -11.68 -8.03
CA LYS A 24 -3.80 -11.35 -7.66
C LYS A 24 -4.30 -12.17 -6.48
N ALA A 25 -4.06 -13.46 -6.49
CA ALA A 25 -4.44 -14.37 -5.39
C ALA A 25 -3.72 -14.01 -4.09
N LEU A 26 -2.44 -13.63 -4.16
CA LEU A 26 -1.67 -13.21 -2.99
C LEU A 26 -2.17 -11.86 -2.46
N PHE A 27 -2.45 -10.89 -3.33
CA PHE A 27 -3.00 -9.60 -2.93
C PHE A 27 -4.39 -9.75 -2.30
N SER A 28 -5.26 -10.63 -2.80
CA SER A 28 -6.59 -10.86 -2.19
C SER A 28 -6.50 -11.28 -0.72
N THR A 29 -5.38 -11.88 -0.30
CA THR A 29 -5.12 -12.27 1.10
C THR A 29 -4.46 -11.19 1.96
N LEU A 30 -4.19 -10.01 1.42
CA LEU A 30 -3.66 -8.88 2.17
C LEU A 30 -4.71 -8.35 3.15
N THR A 31 -4.29 -7.75 4.25
CA THR A 31 -5.19 -7.24 5.29
C THR A 31 -6.27 -6.32 4.70
N ASN A 32 -7.53 -6.61 5.01
CA ASN A 32 -8.70 -5.82 4.63
C ASN A 32 -8.92 -5.69 3.11
N VAL A 33 -8.71 -6.77 2.36
CA VAL A 33 -9.02 -6.85 0.92
C VAL A 33 -10.27 -7.69 0.70
N ASP A 34 -10.17 -9.01 0.79
CA ASP A 34 -11.27 -9.91 0.49
C ASP A 34 -11.69 -10.69 1.74
N PHE A 35 -12.95 -10.55 2.09
CA PHE A 35 -13.60 -11.25 3.21
C PHE A 35 -14.67 -12.23 2.72
N ASP A 36 -14.82 -12.44 1.40
CA ASP A 36 -15.80 -13.36 0.85
C ASP A 36 -15.23 -14.79 0.75
N PRO A 37 -15.64 -15.71 1.63
CA PRO A 37 -15.11 -17.08 1.61
C PRO A 37 -15.49 -17.84 0.34
N ALA A 38 -16.58 -17.48 -0.35
CA ALA A 38 -16.96 -18.13 -1.59
C ALA A 38 -15.95 -17.82 -2.71
N ARG A 39 -15.47 -16.56 -2.80
CA ARG A 39 -14.41 -16.19 -3.75
C ARG A 39 -13.10 -16.94 -3.48
N PHE A 40 -12.75 -17.22 -2.23
CA PHE A 40 -11.58 -18.02 -1.91
C PHE A 40 -11.73 -19.49 -2.31
N VAL A 41 -12.93 -20.08 -2.26
CA VAL A 41 -13.18 -21.42 -2.81
C VAL A 41 -12.83 -21.45 -4.30
N ASP A 42 -13.31 -20.46 -5.06
CA ASP A 42 -13.05 -20.34 -6.50
C ASP A 42 -11.55 -20.10 -6.79
N LEU A 43 -10.91 -19.19 -6.05
CA LEU A 43 -9.48 -18.90 -6.21
C LEU A 43 -8.60 -20.12 -5.94
N ILE A 44 -8.90 -20.88 -4.87
CA ILE A 44 -8.14 -22.09 -4.52
C ILE A 44 -8.36 -23.18 -5.58
N GLY A 45 -9.59 -23.36 -6.04
CA GLY A 45 -9.93 -24.28 -7.12
C GLY A 45 -9.18 -23.93 -8.42
N ARG A 46 -9.22 -22.67 -8.85
CA ARG A 46 -8.47 -22.17 -10.01
C ARG A 46 -6.96 -22.34 -9.86
N CYS A 47 -6.42 -22.06 -8.66
CA CYS A 47 -5.01 -22.29 -8.37
C CYS A 47 -4.58 -23.74 -8.64
N ALA A 48 -5.40 -24.73 -8.21
CA ALA A 48 -5.12 -26.14 -8.46
C ALA A 48 -5.17 -26.48 -9.97
N VAL A 49 -6.15 -25.96 -10.69
CA VAL A 49 -6.28 -26.15 -12.16
C VAL A 49 -5.05 -25.58 -12.88
N LEU A 50 -4.65 -24.34 -12.60
CA LEU A 50 -3.47 -23.71 -13.21
C LEU A 50 -2.19 -24.48 -12.86
N ARG A 51 -2.05 -24.90 -11.60
CA ARG A 51 -0.91 -25.74 -11.17
C ARG A 51 -0.80 -27.01 -11.99
N ASP A 52 -1.88 -27.74 -12.14
CA ASP A 52 -1.86 -29.04 -12.82
C ASP A 52 -1.67 -28.88 -14.33
N ALA A 53 -2.25 -27.86 -14.93
CA ALA A 53 -2.02 -27.52 -16.35
C ALA A 53 -0.55 -27.17 -16.61
N LEU A 54 0.04 -26.27 -15.79
CA LEU A 54 1.45 -25.90 -15.91
C LEU A 54 2.36 -27.09 -15.66
N LYS A 55 2.09 -27.92 -14.63
CA LYS A 55 2.85 -29.12 -14.31
C LYS A 55 2.89 -30.11 -15.49
N ASN A 56 1.74 -30.35 -16.10
CA ASN A 56 1.66 -31.26 -17.27
C ASN A 56 2.42 -30.71 -18.48
N ARG A 57 2.31 -29.42 -18.76
CA ARG A 57 3.04 -28.76 -19.84
C ARG A 57 4.55 -28.79 -19.62
N ALA A 58 4.99 -28.49 -18.41
CA ALA A 58 6.38 -28.45 -18.02
C ALA A 58 7.02 -29.87 -18.13
N LYS A 59 6.33 -30.91 -17.62
CA LYS A 59 6.80 -32.32 -17.77
C LYS A 59 6.89 -32.76 -19.22
N LYS A 60 5.92 -32.40 -20.07
CA LYS A 60 5.97 -32.71 -21.50
C LYS A 60 7.16 -32.05 -22.19
N ALA A 61 7.63 -30.92 -21.71
CA ALA A 61 8.80 -30.22 -22.19
C ALA A 61 10.12 -30.68 -21.52
N GLY A 62 10.06 -31.73 -20.69
CA GLY A 62 11.26 -32.33 -20.06
C GLY A 62 11.66 -31.68 -18.72
N ALA A 63 10.85 -30.77 -18.14
CA ALA A 63 11.14 -30.21 -16.86
C ALA A 63 10.97 -31.22 -15.71
N ILE A 64 11.85 -31.13 -14.72
CA ILE A 64 11.78 -31.93 -13.50
C ILE A 64 11.00 -31.13 -12.46
N ILE A 65 9.82 -31.61 -12.10
CA ILE A 65 8.96 -30.98 -11.09
C ILE A 65 9.13 -31.67 -9.73
N ASN A 66 9.46 -30.92 -8.70
CA ASN A 66 9.52 -31.44 -7.33
C ASN A 66 8.09 -31.62 -6.78
N GLU A 67 7.61 -32.86 -6.73
CA GLU A 67 6.28 -33.21 -6.24
C GLU A 67 6.26 -33.60 -4.75
N LYS A 68 7.39 -33.55 -4.05
CA LYS A 68 7.47 -33.90 -2.60
C LYS A 68 6.65 -32.96 -1.70
N PRO A 69 6.63 -31.63 -1.90
CA PRO A 69 5.79 -30.76 -1.07
C PRO A 69 4.30 -31.06 -1.27
N ALA A 70 3.58 -31.28 -0.17
CA ALA A 70 2.14 -31.62 -0.21
C ALA A 70 1.29 -30.61 -1.01
N VAL A 71 1.68 -29.34 -1.06
CA VAL A 71 1.00 -28.29 -1.83
C VAL A 71 1.03 -28.53 -3.35
N VAL A 72 1.97 -29.33 -3.87
CA VAL A 72 2.11 -29.64 -5.32
C VAL A 72 1.10 -30.68 -5.78
N THR A 73 0.67 -31.56 -4.89
CA THR A 73 -0.29 -32.64 -5.16
C THR A 73 -1.63 -32.43 -4.46
N PHE A 74 -1.76 -31.34 -3.70
CA PHE A 74 -2.95 -31.00 -2.94
C PHE A 74 -4.20 -30.95 -3.82
N GLN A 75 -5.26 -31.60 -3.39
CA GLN A 75 -6.58 -31.56 -4.03
C GLN A 75 -7.53 -30.77 -3.11
N PRO A 76 -7.94 -29.56 -3.51
CA PRO A 76 -8.79 -28.74 -2.68
C PRO A 76 -10.22 -29.27 -2.62
N GLU A 77 -10.82 -29.24 -1.43
CA GLU A 77 -12.27 -29.38 -1.26
C GLU A 77 -12.99 -28.20 -1.92
N THR A 78 -14.25 -28.43 -2.29
CA THR A 78 -15.08 -27.45 -3.02
C THR A 78 -15.99 -26.63 -2.10
N THR A 79 -15.84 -26.76 -0.79
CA THR A 79 -16.64 -26.04 0.20
C THR A 79 -15.73 -25.30 1.20
N VAL A 80 -16.23 -24.22 1.78
CA VAL A 80 -15.53 -23.46 2.82
C VAL A 80 -15.13 -24.37 3.99
N THR A 81 -16.05 -25.18 4.49
CA THR A 81 -15.80 -26.10 5.62
C THR A 81 -14.73 -27.14 5.27
N GLY A 82 -14.78 -27.70 4.07
CA GLY A 82 -13.79 -28.66 3.60
C GLY A 82 -12.39 -28.03 3.51
N LEU A 83 -12.29 -26.84 2.91
CA LEU A 83 -11.01 -26.12 2.82
C LEU A 83 -10.44 -25.73 4.18
N VAL A 84 -11.28 -25.30 5.12
CA VAL A 84 -10.85 -25.03 6.50
C VAL A 84 -10.29 -26.28 7.16
N GLY A 85 -10.93 -27.44 6.94
CA GLY A 85 -10.43 -28.75 7.40
C GLY A 85 -9.05 -29.12 6.83
N GLN A 86 -8.75 -28.66 5.62
CA GLN A 86 -7.46 -28.91 4.92
C GLN A 86 -6.38 -27.85 5.21
N ALA A 87 -6.68 -26.78 5.95
CA ALA A 87 -5.79 -25.62 6.09
C ALA A 87 -4.38 -25.93 6.62
N LYS A 88 -4.19 -27.03 7.34
CA LYS A 88 -2.89 -27.48 7.85
C LYS A 88 -1.84 -27.74 6.76
N VAL A 89 -2.27 -28.05 5.54
CA VAL A 89 -1.35 -28.39 4.41
C VAL A 89 -0.46 -27.20 4.03
N ALA A 90 -0.93 -25.98 4.21
CA ALA A 90 -0.22 -24.75 3.83
C ALA A 90 0.07 -23.80 5.02
N SER A 91 -0.14 -24.25 6.26
CA SER A 91 0.03 -23.38 7.44
C SER A 91 1.49 -23.28 7.86
N LEU A 92 2.02 -22.06 7.96
CA LEU A 92 3.33 -21.78 8.57
C LEU A 92 3.39 -22.13 10.07
N LYS A 93 2.23 -22.23 10.72
CA LYS A 93 2.11 -22.57 12.16
C LYS A 93 1.97 -24.08 12.41
N ALA A 94 1.96 -24.90 11.36
CA ALA A 94 1.77 -26.34 11.51
C ALA A 94 2.96 -27.04 12.17
N ASP A 95 4.19 -26.49 12.01
CA ASP A 95 5.40 -27.03 12.61
C ASP A 95 5.72 -26.28 13.91
N THR A 96 5.38 -26.89 15.03
CA THR A 96 5.66 -26.38 16.38
C THR A 96 7.12 -26.61 16.81
N GLN A 97 7.90 -27.38 16.04
CA GLN A 97 9.32 -27.68 16.30
C GLN A 97 10.25 -26.79 15.47
N ALA A 98 9.72 -25.98 14.57
CA ALA A 98 10.53 -25.09 13.74
C ALA A 98 11.22 -24.01 14.58
N ASN A 99 12.42 -23.62 14.15
CA ASN A 99 13.16 -22.51 14.76
C ASN A 99 12.32 -21.21 14.68
N ALA A 100 12.09 -20.57 15.83
CA ALA A 100 11.23 -19.39 15.92
C ALA A 100 11.75 -18.20 15.08
N ASP A 101 13.08 -18.05 14.94
CA ASP A 101 13.67 -16.98 14.13
C ASP A 101 13.46 -17.24 12.65
N ILE A 102 13.56 -18.50 12.20
CA ILE A 102 13.22 -18.88 10.82
C ILE A 102 11.75 -18.60 10.56
N GLN A 103 10.85 -19.00 11.45
CA GLN A 103 9.42 -18.71 11.31
C GLN A 103 9.13 -17.20 11.25
N SER A 104 9.84 -16.42 12.05
CA SER A 104 9.77 -14.95 12.02
C SER A 104 10.14 -14.40 10.65
N LEU A 105 11.29 -14.85 10.09
CA LEU A 105 11.74 -14.43 8.75
C LEU A 105 10.79 -14.89 7.64
N GLN A 106 10.21 -16.09 7.75
CA GLN A 106 9.18 -16.58 6.81
C GLN A 106 7.92 -15.70 6.85
N HIS A 107 7.47 -15.26 8.03
CA HIS A 107 6.34 -14.33 8.16
C HIS A 107 6.68 -12.95 7.57
N ILE A 108 7.89 -12.43 7.85
CA ILE A 108 8.36 -11.16 7.28
C ILE A 108 8.36 -11.25 5.75
N LEU A 109 8.93 -12.32 5.18
CA LEU A 109 8.94 -12.55 3.74
C LEU A 109 7.53 -12.65 3.17
N LEU A 110 6.66 -13.48 3.77
CA LEU A 110 5.28 -13.65 3.31
C LEU A 110 4.52 -12.32 3.32
N PHE A 111 4.67 -11.51 4.36
CA PHE A 111 4.02 -10.21 4.42
C PHE A 111 4.64 -9.21 3.46
N GLY A 112 5.96 -9.25 3.27
CA GLY A 112 6.64 -8.45 2.26
C GLY A 112 6.11 -8.72 0.85
N ILE A 113 6.05 -10.00 0.43
CA ILE A 113 5.55 -10.35 -0.91
C ILE A 113 4.05 -10.09 -1.10
N LYS A 114 3.23 -10.08 -0.03
CA LYS A 114 1.85 -9.61 -0.14
C LYS A 114 1.80 -8.12 -0.48
N GLY A 115 2.67 -7.30 0.10
CA GLY A 115 2.81 -5.89 -0.25
C GLY A 115 3.30 -5.69 -1.68
N VAL A 116 4.32 -6.44 -2.10
CA VAL A 116 4.82 -6.48 -3.49
C VAL A 116 3.68 -6.82 -4.45
N ALA A 117 2.89 -7.85 -4.13
CA ALA A 117 1.78 -8.30 -4.97
C ALA A 117 0.71 -7.20 -5.16
N ALA A 118 0.42 -6.42 -4.11
CA ALA A 118 -0.53 -5.32 -4.22
C ALA A 118 -0.04 -4.23 -5.20
N TYR A 119 1.23 -3.86 -5.12
CA TYR A 119 1.80 -2.86 -6.04
C TYR A 119 1.99 -3.42 -7.45
N ALA A 120 2.35 -4.70 -7.59
CA ALA A 120 2.50 -5.37 -8.88
C ALA A 120 1.15 -5.49 -9.63
N ASP A 121 0.06 -5.77 -8.92
CA ASP A 121 -1.29 -5.82 -9.50
C ASP A 121 -1.70 -4.45 -10.04
N HIS A 122 -1.51 -3.39 -9.26
CA HIS A 122 -1.83 -2.02 -9.71
C HIS A 122 -0.95 -1.58 -10.89
N ALA A 123 0.33 -1.94 -10.91
CA ALA A 123 1.22 -1.67 -12.04
C ALA A 123 0.76 -2.41 -13.29
N GLN A 124 0.41 -3.70 -13.16
CA GLN A 124 -0.07 -4.57 -14.23
C GLN A 124 -1.38 -4.04 -14.85
N ILE A 125 -2.32 -3.58 -14.03
CA ILE A 125 -3.57 -2.93 -14.49
C ILE A 125 -3.30 -1.72 -15.38
N LEU A 126 -2.17 -1.02 -15.15
CA LEU A 126 -1.71 0.13 -15.93
C LEU A 126 -0.71 -0.24 -17.04
N GLY A 127 -0.53 -1.53 -17.32
CA GLY A 127 0.33 -2.03 -18.39
C GLY A 127 1.83 -2.01 -18.08
N GLN A 128 2.21 -1.92 -16.79
CA GLN A 128 3.60 -1.96 -16.34
C GLN A 128 3.90 -3.29 -15.64
N GLU A 129 4.79 -4.07 -16.24
CA GLU A 129 5.16 -5.40 -15.74
C GLU A 129 6.68 -5.61 -15.82
N ASP A 130 7.21 -6.46 -14.95
CA ASP A 130 8.61 -6.94 -15.01
C ASP A 130 8.65 -8.41 -14.56
N ASP A 131 9.17 -9.27 -15.42
CA ASP A 131 9.29 -10.71 -15.11
C ASP A 131 10.10 -10.99 -13.84
N LYS A 132 11.04 -10.11 -13.47
CA LYS A 132 11.80 -10.25 -12.23
C LYS A 132 10.90 -10.20 -10.98
N VAL A 133 9.82 -9.41 -11.02
CA VAL A 133 8.85 -9.31 -9.92
C VAL A 133 8.10 -10.63 -9.81
N TYR A 134 7.57 -11.14 -10.91
CA TYR A 134 6.85 -12.42 -10.94
C TYR A 134 7.74 -13.59 -10.53
N ALA A 135 8.94 -13.67 -11.11
CA ALA A 135 9.90 -14.72 -10.79
C ALA A 135 10.24 -14.75 -9.30
N PHE A 136 10.45 -13.59 -8.69
CA PHE A 136 10.72 -13.52 -7.25
C PHE A 136 9.53 -13.91 -6.39
N VAL A 137 8.31 -13.51 -6.74
CA VAL A 137 7.10 -13.93 -6.00
C VAL A 137 6.96 -15.45 -6.02
N GLN A 138 7.21 -16.09 -7.18
CA GLN A 138 7.21 -17.56 -7.30
C GLN A 138 8.33 -18.18 -6.47
N GLU A 139 9.53 -17.63 -6.50
CA GLU A 139 10.69 -18.10 -5.72
C GLU A 139 10.40 -18.03 -4.20
N ALA A 140 9.93 -16.89 -3.71
CA ALA A 140 9.65 -16.66 -2.29
C ALA A 140 8.54 -17.60 -1.76
N LEU A 141 7.43 -17.74 -2.49
CA LEU A 141 6.35 -18.65 -2.12
C LEU A 141 6.80 -20.12 -2.16
N ALA A 142 7.60 -20.49 -3.17
CA ALA A 142 8.16 -21.84 -3.25
C ALA A 142 9.13 -22.12 -2.10
N ALA A 143 9.98 -21.17 -1.73
CA ALA A 143 10.90 -21.29 -0.59
C ALA A 143 10.13 -21.52 0.72
N ILE A 144 9.10 -20.70 0.99
CA ILE A 144 8.22 -20.86 2.17
C ILE A 144 7.60 -22.27 2.23
N SER A 145 7.32 -22.87 1.08
CA SER A 145 6.60 -24.15 1.01
C SER A 145 7.52 -25.39 1.08
N ARG A 146 8.81 -25.25 0.82
CA ARG A 146 9.68 -26.44 0.62
C ARG A 146 11.13 -26.31 1.07
N GLU A 147 11.64 -25.10 1.25
CA GLU A 147 13.07 -24.91 1.48
C GLU A 147 13.42 -25.02 2.97
N ASN A 148 14.52 -25.71 3.21
CA ASN A 148 15.15 -25.77 4.53
C ASN A 148 16.41 -24.91 4.50
N LEU A 149 16.20 -23.58 4.35
CA LEU A 149 17.29 -22.61 4.35
C LEU A 149 17.78 -22.33 5.78
N ASP A 150 19.05 -22.00 5.90
CA ASP A 150 19.60 -21.45 7.14
C ASP A 150 19.13 -19.98 7.35
N LEU A 151 19.45 -19.40 8.49
CA LEU A 151 19.08 -18.02 8.82
C LEU A 151 19.57 -17.02 7.78
N ASN A 152 20.80 -17.19 7.25
CA ASN A 152 21.35 -16.28 6.25
C ASN A 152 20.61 -16.36 4.92
N GLY A 153 20.21 -17.57 4.51
CA GLY A 153 19.39 -17.77 3.32
C GLY A 153 18.04 -17.06 3.42
N TRP A 154 17.38 -17.14 4.59
CA TRP A 154 16.12 -16.43 4.81
C TRP A 154 16.29 -14.91 4.87
N VAL A 155 17.35 -14.41 5.53
CA VAL A 155 17.69 -12.98 5.50
C VAL A 155 17.94 -12.49 4.09
N GLY A 156 18.65 -13.27 3.27
CA GLY A 156 18.88 -12.96 1.86
C GLY A 156 17.58 -12.79 1.07
N LEU A 157 16.60 -13.70 1.25
CA LEU A 157 15.28 -13.58 0.61
C LEU A 157 14.48 -12.36 1.11
N VAL A 158 14.56 -12.06 2.41
CA VAL A 158 13.89 -10.89 2.99
C VAL A 158 14.45 -9.58 2.41
N LEU A 159 15.77 -9.44 2.30
CA LEU A 159 16.39 -8.25 1.69
C LEU A 159 16.10 -8.17 0.19
N LYS A 160 16.13 -9.30 -0.53
CA LYS A 160 15.72 -9.36 -1.94
C LYS A 160 14.26 -8.95 -2.14
N CYS A 161 13.39 -9.25 -1.19
CA CYS A 161 12.01 -8.74 -1.21
C CYS A 161 11.97 -7.21 -1.21
N GLY A 162 12.85 -6.56 -0.46
CA GLY A 162 12.98 -5.09 -0.45
C GLY A 162 13.45 -4.53 -1.79
N GLU A 163 14.42 -5.19 -2.44
CA GLU A 163 14.88 -4.85 -3.80
C GLU A 163 13.73 -4.93 -4.82
N ILE A 164 13.03 -6.05 -4.82
CA ILE A 164 11.92 -6.30 -5.74
C ILE A 164 10.76 -5.34 -5.49
N ASN A 165 10.49 -5.00 -4.23
CA ASN A 165 9.47 -4.01 -3.92
C ASN A 165 9.84 -2.61 -4.44
N LEU A 166 11.11 -2.21 -4.37
CA LEU A 166 11.57 -0.96 -4.97
C LEU A 166 11.27 -0.92 -6.47
N ARG A 167 11.62 -2.00 -7.19
CA ARG A 167 11.30 -2.13 -8.61
C ARG A 167 9.80 -2.12 -8.88
N THR A 168 9.02 -2.75 -8.04
CA THR A 168 7.56 -2.82 -8.19
C THR A 168 6.91 -1.44 -7.98
N MET A 169 7.36 -0.68 -6.99
CA MET A 169 6.89 0.69 -6.77
C MET A 169 7.31 1.62 -7.93
N GLU A 170 8.49 1.43 -8.51
CA GLU A 170 8.93 2.15 -9.71
C GLU A 170 7.99 1.89 -10.91
N LEU A 171 7.60 0.63 -11.14
CA LEU A 171 6.64 0.27 -12.19
C LEU A 171 5.28 0.93 -11.95
N LEU A 172 4.80 0.94 -10.71
CA LEU A 172 3.52 1.58 -10.39
C LEU A 172 3.58 3.10 -10.53
N ASP A 173 4.67 3.75 -10.10
CA ASP A 173 4.90 5.18 -10.34
C ASP A 173 4.91 5.50 -11.85
N ALA A 174 5.62 4.68 -12.64
CA ALA A 174 5.63 4.83 -14.10
C ALA A 174 4.22 4.66 -14.71
N GLY A 175 3.45 3.67 -14.24
CA GLY A 175 2.08 3.45 -14.67
C GLY A 175 1.17 4.63 -14.36
N ASN A 176 1.18 5.09 -13.11
CA ASN A 176 0.36 6.23 -12.67
C ASN A 176 0.75 7.53 -13.40
N THR A 177 2.04 7.84 -13.49
CA THR A 177 2.50 9.10 -14.09
C THR A 177 2.35 9.11 -15.61
N THR A 178 2.46 7.96 -16.28
CA THR A 178 2.19 7.84 -17.71
C THR A 178 0.69 7.98 -18.02
N ALA A 179 -0.18 7.36 -17.20
CA ALA A 179 -1.62 7.38 -17.44
C ALA A 179 -2.28 8.70 -17.02
N PHE A 180 -1.82 9.32 -15.92
CA PHE A 180 -2.53 10.44 -15.29
C PHE A 180 -1.71 11.72 -15.19
N GLY A 181 -0.46 11.71 -15.64
CA GLY A 181 0.51 12.82 -15.52
C GLY A 181 1.20 12.84 -14.15
N HIS A 182 2.27 13.61 -14.03
CA HIS A 182 2.94 13.80 -12.74
C HIS A 182 2.06 14.63 -11.80
N PRO A 183 1.91 14.21 -10.53
CA PRO A 183 1.19 15.00 -9.55
C PRO A 183 1.76 16.42 -9.42
N VAL A 184 0.87 17.40 -9.29
CA VAL A 184 1.22 18.80 -9.09
C VAL A 184 0.54 19.33 -7.82
N PRO A 185 1.14 20.28 -7.10
CA PRO A 185 0.56 20.87 -5.90
C PRO A 185 -0.88 21.33 -6.17
N THR A 186 -1.82 20.80 -5.42
CA THR A 186 -3.25 21.01 -5.64
C THR A 186 -3.97 21.17 -4.32
N LYS A 187 -4.80 22.23 -4.24
CA LYS A 187 -5.66 22.46 -3.09
C LYS A 187 -6.93 21.63 -3.21
N VAL A 188 -7.21 20.80 -2.21
CA VAL A 188 -8.35 19.88 -2.17
C VAL A 188 -9.32 20.29 -1.09
N PRO A 189 -10.59 20.60 -1.42
CA PRO A 189 -11.61 20.91 -0.43
C PRO A 189 -11.99 19.69 0.41
N LEU A 190 -12.23 19.90 1.71
CA LEU A 190 -12.81 18.93 2.65
C LEU A 190 -14.28 19.19 2.92
N GLY A 191 -14.87 20.15 2.24
CA GLY A 191 -16.31 20.44 2.27
C GLY A 191 -17.08 19.57 1.26
N ALA A 192 -18.35 19.90 1.06
CA ALA A 192 -19.19 19.20 0.12
C ALA A 192 -20.04 20.18 -0.69
N LYS A 193 -20.34 19.80 -1.95
CA LYS A 193 -21.27 20.50 -2.84
C LYS A 193 -22.64 19.84 -2.79
N LYS A 194 -23.69 20.65 -2.80
CA LYS A 194 -25.07 20.19 -2.94
C LYS A 194 -25.21 19.27 -4.15
N GLY A 195 -25.95 18.18 -4.02
CA GLY A 195 -26.30 17.28 -5.10
C GLY A 195 -25.97 15.84 -4.84
N LYS A 196 -26.23 14.99 -5.84
CA LYS A 196 -25.94 13.55 -5.81
C LYS A 196 -24.44 13.31 -5.65
N ALA A 197 -24.06 12.24 -4.95
CA ALA A 197 -22.66 12.03 -4.62
C ALA A 197 -22.26 10.54 -4.68
N ILE A 198 -21.00 10.29 -5.06
CA ILE A 198 -20.32 9.01 -4.91
C ILE A 198 -19.03 9.24 -4.15
N LEU A 199 -18.76 8.38 -3.15
CA LEU A 199 -17.52 8.28 -2.42
C LEU A 199 -16.72 7.12 -2.95
N ILE A 200 -15.48 7.36 -3.39
CA ILE A 200 -14.57 6.31 -3.82
C ILE A 200 -13.41 6.19 -2.84
N SER A 201 -13.11 4.96 -2.40
CA SER A 201 -12.06 4.65 -1.44
C SER A 201 -11.20 3.48 -1.94
N GLY A 202 -9.99 3.38 -1.42
CA GLY A 202 -8.97 2.41 -1.85
C GLY A 202 -7.78 3.11 -2.48
N HIS A 203 -7.18 2.50 -3.51
CA HIS A 203 -5.91 2.98 -4.09
C HIS A 203 -5.91 3.03 -5.62
N ASP A 204 -6.81 2.30 -6.30
CA ASP A 204 -6.76 2.14 -7.76
C ASP A 204 -7.21 3.41 -8.49
N LEU A 205 -6.25 4.10 -9.14
CA LEU A 205 -6.51 5.32 -9.89
C LEU A 205 -7.21 5.04 -11.24
N LYS A 206 -7.10 3.83 -11.80
CA LYS A 206 -7.80 3.45 -13.03
C LYS A 206 -9.30 3.32 -12.77
N ASP A 207 -9.70 2.73 -11.65
CA ASP A 207 -11.09 2.67 -11.23
C ASP A 207 -11.67 4.07 -11.05
N LEU A 208 -10.94 4.98 -10.39
CA LEU A 208 -11.35 6.37 -10.25
C LEU A 208 -11.49 7.05 -11.64
N ALA A 209 -10.53 6.87 -12.54
CA ALA A 209 -10.57 7.45 -13.86
C ALA A 209 -11.79 6.96 -14.67
N GLN A 210 -12.10 5.66 -14.59
CA GLN A 210 -13.29 5.09 -15.24
C GLN A 210 -14.58 5.59 -14.60
N LEU A 211 -14.64 5.72 -13.26
CA LEU A 211 -15.78 6.30 -12.57
C LEU A 211 -16.02 7.76 -13.00
N LEU A 212 -14.97 8.58 -13.02
CA LEU A 212 -15.04 9.98 -13.45
C LEU A 212 -15.55 10.10 -14.88
N LYS A 213 -15.07 9.26 -15.79
CA LYS A 213 -15.52 9.21 -17.18
C LYS A 213 -17.00 8.83 -17.28
N GLN A 214 -17.45 7.81 -16.55
CA GLN A 214 -18.84 7.32 -16.61
C GLN A 214 -19.84 8.25 -15.92
N THR A 215 -19.39 9.08 -14.97
CA THR A 215 -20.27 10.04 -14.24
C THR A 215 -20.29 11.43 -14.87
N GLN A 216 -19.46 11.69 -15.87
CA GLN A 216 -19.40 12.99 -16.53
C GLN A 216 -20.77 13.40 -17.10
N GLY A 217 -21.24 14.60 -16.74
CA GLY A 217 -22.53 15.13 -17.19
C GLY A 217 -23.78 14.53 -16.53
N LYS A 218 -23.60 13.63 -15.53
CA LYS A 218 -24.75 12.98 -14.86
C LYS A 218 -25.23 13.71 -13.59
N GLY A 219 -24.66 14.86 -13.24
CA GLY A 219 -25.05 15.61 -12.04
C GLY A 219 -24.66 14.95 -10.73
N ILE A 220 -23.59 14.16 -10.74
CA ILE A 220 -23.07 13.44 -9.57
C ILE A 220 -21.70 14.00 -9.22
N ASN A 221 -21.53 14.40 -7.96
CA ASN A 221 -20.27 14.86 -7.40
C ASN A 221 -19.44 13.65 -6.90
N ILE A 222 -18.18 13.59 -7.26
CA ILE A 222 -17.25 12.53 -6.84
C ILE A 222 -16.33 13.02 -5.74
N TYR A 223 -16.27 12.26 -4.66
CA TYR A 223 -15.41 12.51 -3.50
C TYR A 223 -14.48 11.32 -3.28
N THR A 224 -13.24 11.61 -2.91
CA THR A 224 -12.29 10.58 -2.47
C THR A 224 -12.37 10.35 -0.97
N HIS A 225 -11.94 9.16 -0.53
CA HIS A 225 -11.76 8.80 0.88
C HIS A 225 -10.42 8.07 1.05
N GLY A 226 -9.82 8.19 2.23
CA GLY A 226 -8.60 7.46 2.55
C GLY A 226 -7.46 7.75 1.57
N GLU A 227 -6.73 6.72 1.19
CA GLU A 227 -5.57 6.88 0.30
C GLU A 227 -5.91 7.26 -1.15
N MET A 228 -7.17 7.51 -1.46
CA MET A 228 -7.54 8.12 -2.73
C MET A 228 -7.35 9.66 -2.75
N LEU A 229 -7.09 10.31 -1.60
CA LEU A 229 -6.85 11.77 -1.51
C LEU A 229 -5.77 12.27 -2.49
N PRO A 230 -4.59 11.64 -2.62
CA PRO A 230 -3.55 12.11 -3.54
C PRO A 230 -3.94 12.13 -5.01
N ALA A 231 -5.00 11.42 -5.40
CA ALA A 231 -5.52 11.40 -6.78
C ALA A 231 -5.85 12.80 -7.31
N HIS A 232 -6.22 13.74 -6.43
CA HIS A 232 -6.48 15.13 -6.80
C HIS A 232 -5.24 15.88 -7.33
N GLY A 233 -4.03 15.39 -7.09
CA GLY A 233 -2.79 15.95 -7.63
C GLY A 233 -2.57 15.62 -9.10
N TYR A 234 -3.17 14.57 -9.63
CA TYR A 234 -2.92 14.11 -10.98
C TYR A 234 -3.70 14.92 -12.04
N PRO A 235 -3.00 15.53 -13.04
CA PRO A 235 -3.61 16.41 -14.03
C PRO A 235 -4.80 15.80 -14.77
N GLU A 236 -4.67 14.53 -15.21
CA GLU A 236 -5.70 13.85 -16.00
C GLU A 236 -6.95 13.49 -15.18
N LEU A 237 -6.84 13.40 -13.85
CA LEU A 237 -7.98 13.15 -12.98
C LEU A 237 -8.66 14.45 -12.55
N LYS A 238 -7.89 15.47 -12.16
CA LYS A 238 -8.47 16.75 -11.70
C LYS A 238 -9.10 17.61 -12.77
N LYS A 239 -8.94 17.26 -14.05
CA LYS A 239 -9.62 17.96 -15.15
C LYS A 239 -11.16 17.80 -15.15
N TYR A 240 -11.68 16.81 -14.44
CA TYR A 240 -13.12 16.60 -14.34
C TYR A 240 -13.74 17.56 -13.30
N PRO A 241 -14.67 18.47 -13.72
CA PRO A 241 -15.20 19.50 -12.80
C PRO A 241 -16.07 18.95 -11.67
N HIS A 242 -16.57 17.72 -11.81
CA HIS A 242 -17.37 17.02 -10.79
C HIS A 242 -16.51 16.16 -9.86
N PHE A 243 -15.19 16.21 -9.98
CA PHE A 243 -14.23 15.66 -9.01
C PHE A 243 -14.02 16.71 -7.92
N CYS A 244 -14.88 16.67 -6.87
CA CYS A 244 -15.16 17.84 -6.05
C CYS A 244 -14.23 18.02 -4.86
N GLY A 245 -13.71 16.94 -4.25
CA GLY A 245 -12.91 17.03 -3.05
C GLY A 245 -12.75 15.70 -2.31
N HIS A 246 -12.34 15.80 -1.06
CA HIS A 246 -12.12 14.65 -0.20
C HIS A 246 -13.10 14.65 0.96
N TYR A 247 -13.63 13.49 1.32
CA TYR A 247 -14.56 13.29 2.42
C TYR A 247 -14.02 12.25 3.40
N GLY A 248 -14.02 12.60 4.68
CA GLY A 248 -13.54 11.72 5.73
C GLY A 248 -12.02 11.71 5.88
N THR A 249 -11.51 10.64 6.45
CA THR A 249 -10.10 10.49 6.84
C THR A 249 -9.57 9.10 6.47
N ALA A 250 -8.88 8.42 7.41
CA ALA A 250 -8.29 7.11 7.17
C ALA A 250 -9.30 5.96 7.33
N TRP A 251 -8.90 4.79 6.86
CA TRP A 251 -9.68 3.56 6.83
C TRP A 251 -10.34 3.17 8.16
N GLN A 252 -9.71 3.44 9.29
CA GLN A 252 -10.24 3.08 10.62
C GLN A 252 -11.52 3.86 10.99
N ASN A 253 -11.81 4.96 10.32
CA ASN A 253 -12.97 5.82 10.59
C ASN A 253 -14.17 5.53 9.66
N GLN A 254 -14.05 4.58 8.72
CA GLN A 254 -15.10 4.22 7.75
C GLN A 254 -16.46 3.98 8.39
N ALA A 255 -16.51 3.29 9.53
CA ALA A 255 -17.78 2.94 10.17
C ALA A 255 -18.67 4.14 10.46
N ARG A 256 -18.07 5.29 10.82
CA ARG A 256 -18.77 6.56 11.05
C ARG A 256 -18.92 7.35 9.75
N GLU A 257 -17.83 7.54 9.04
CA GLU A 257 -17.78 8.43 7.88
C GLU A 257 -18.64 7.94 6.72
N PHE A 258 -18.69 6.60 6.50
CA PHE A 258 -19.56 6.01 5.49
C PHE A 258 -21.04 6.04 5.90
N ALA A 259 -21.36 5.92 7.19
CA ALA A 259 -22.73 6.06 7.68
C ALA A 259 -23.29 7.47 7.53
N GLU A 260 -22.43 8.49 7.62
CA GLU A 260 -22.77 9.91 7.47
C GLU A 260 -22.78 10.39 6.01
N PHE A 261 -22.22 9.60 5.08
CA PHE A 261 -22.14 9.97 3.67
C PHE A 261 -23.48 9.73 2.95
N PRO A 262 -24.11 10.75 2.33
CA PRO A 262 -25.48 10.65 1.81
C PRO A 262 -25.55 10.07 0.39
N GLY A 263 -24.53 9.41 -0.12
CA GLY A 263 -24.41 8.89 -1.48
C GLY A 263 -23.96 7.44 -1.55
N ALA A 264 -23.71 6.95 -2.77
CA ALA A 264 -23.15 5.62 -2.99
C ALA A 264 -21.65 5.58 -2.68
N ILE A 265 -21.15 4.40 -2.28
CA ILE A 265 -19.76 4.20 -1.86
C ILE A 265 -19.16 3.09 -2.73
N LEU A 266 -17.97 3.33 -3.29
CA LEU A 266 -17.21 2.36 -4.07
C LEU A 266 -15.87 2.07 -3.41
N MET A 267 -15.64 0.80 -3.05
CA MET A 267 -14.35 0.31 -2.57
C MET A 267 -13.60 -0.36 -3.72
N THR A 268 -12.40 0.14 -4.03
CA THR A 268 -11.62 -0.33 -5.18
C THR A 268 -10.54 -1.33 -4.80
N THR A 269 -9.98 -1.22 -3.60
CA THR A 269 -8.90 -2.08 -3.11
C THR A 269 -9.00 -2.28 -1.60
N ASN A 270 -7.88 -2.64 -0.97
CA ASN A 270 -7.81 -2.86 0.46
C ASN A 270 -8.24 -1.64 1.29
N CYS A 271 -8.36 -1.92 2.56
CA CYS A 271 -8.85 -1.13 3.68
C CYS A 271 -10.38 -1.15 3.84
N ILE A 272 -11.09 -2.12 3.24
CA ILE A 272 -12.52 -2.29 3.56
C ILE A 272 -12.69 -2.74 5.01
N GLN A 273 -13.62 -2.09 5.72
CA GLN A 273 -14.09 -2.50 7.04
C GLN A 273 -15.43 -3.20 6.92
N LYS A 274 -15.83 -3.93 7.97
CA LYS A 274 -17.18 -4.55 8.02
C LYS A 274 -18.25 -3.50 7.75
N PRO A 275 -18.98 -3.59 6.64
CA PRO A 275 -20.07 -2.66 6.34
C PRO A 275 -21.12 -2.66 7.44
N ARG A 276 -21.52 -1.47 7.89
CA ARG A 276 -22.56 -1.28 8.89
C ARG A 276 -23.94 -1.25 8.22
N ASP A 277 -24.98 -1.62 8.98
CA ASP A 277 -26.37 -1.62 8.48
C ASP A 277 -26.79 -0.26 7.91
N ALA A 278 -26.24 0.85 8.41
CA ALA A 278 -26.53 2.19 7.95
C ALA A 278 -26.12 2.45 6.48
N TYR A 279 -25.16 1.71 5.94
CA TYR A 279 -24.66 1.93 4.57
C TYR A 279 -24.40 0.66 3.76
N LYS A 280 -24.65 -0.53 4.30
CA LYS A 280 -24.36 -1.82 3.62
C LYS A 280 -25.05 -1.95 2.26
N ASP A 281 -26.22 -1.32 2.08
CA ASP A 281 -26.99 -1.36 0.84
C ASP A 281 -26.55 -0.25 -0.16
N ASN A 282 -25.62 0.62 0.26
CA ASN A 282 -25.10 1.73 -0.53
C ASN A 282 -23.62 1.57 -0.92
N ILE A 283 -22.96 0.50 -0.41
CA ILE A 283 -21.56 0.21 -0.68
C ILE A 283 -21.45 -0.88 -1.76
N PHE A 284 -20.45 -0.69 -2.62
CA PHE A 284 -20.07 -1.59 -3.72
C PHE A 284 -18.58 -1.87 -3.62
N THR A 285 -18.17 -3.03 -4.15
CA THR A 285 -16.76 -3.40 -4.29
C THR A 285 -16.43 -3.66 -5.76
N CYS A 286 -15.17 -3.50 -6.15
CA CYS A 286 -14.67 -3.91 -7.46
C CYS A 286 -13.25 -4.51 -7.34
N GLY A 287 -12.70 -5.02 -8.44
CA GLY A 287 -11.36 -5.60 -8.44
C GLY A 287 -11.22 -6.78 -7.48
N LEU A 288 -10.19 -6.73 -6.62
CA LEU A 288 -9.91 -7.82 -5.68
C LEU A 288 -10.62 -7.65 -4.32
N VAL A 289 -11.14 -6.46 -4.02
CA VAL A 289 -11.84 -6.25 -2.74
C VAL A 289 -13.20 -6.92 -2.75
N GLY A 290 -13.55 -7.58 -1.65
CA GLY A 290 -14.82 -8.30 -1.51
C GLY A 290 -15.34 -8.35 -0.08
N TRP A 291 -16.68 -8.35 0.04
CA TRP A 291 -17.34 -8.55 1.31
C TRP A 291 -18.64 -9.34 1.09
N PRO A 292 -18.96 -10.37 1.93
CA PRO A 292 -20.18 -11.16 1.78
C PRO A 292 -21.43 -10.28 1.76
N GLY A 293 -22.27 -10.46 0.74
CA GLY A 293 -23.52 -9.72 0.58
C GLY A 293 -23.40 -8.29 0.07
N VAL A 294 -22.19 -7.81 -0.23
CA VAL A 294 -21.96 -6.53 -0.92
C VAL A 294 -21.92 -6.76 -2.42
N THR A 295 -22.60 -5.90 -3.19
CA THR A 295 -22.60 -5.98 -4.65
C THR A 295 -21.20 -5.74 -5.19
N HIS A 296 -20.66 -6.71 -5.92
CA HIS A 296 -19.38 -6.63 -6.59
C HIS A 296 -19.54 -6.18 -8.05
N ILE A 297 -18.74 -5.19 -8.46
CA ILE A 297 -18.74 -4.64 -9.82
C ILE A 297 -17.65 -5.34 -10.63
N ALA A 298 -18.03 -6.00 -11.69
CA ALA A 298 -17.12 -6.58 -12.67
C ALA A 298 -16.80 -5.58 -13.81
N ASP A 299 -15.66 -5.78 -14.46
CA ASP A 299 -15.29 -5.14 -15.74
C ASP A 299 -15.40 -3.60 -15.76
N HIS A 300 -15.23 -2.94 -14.59
CA HIS A 300 -15.35 -1.48 -14.44
C HIS A 300 -16.69 -0.90 -14.92
N ASP A 301 -17.79 -1.69 -14.96
CA ASP A 301 -19.12 -1.18 -15.24
C ASP A 301 -19.77 -0.59 -13.99
N PHE A 302 -19.57 0.69 -13.75
CA PHE A 302 -20.10 1.38 -12.57
C PHE A 302 -21.56 1.82 -12.69
N ALA A 303 -22.31 1.36 -13.70
CA ALA A 303 -23.73 1.66 -13.84
C ALA A 303 -24.56 1.37 -12.56
N PRO A 304 -24.35 0.26 -11.82
CA PRO A 304 -25.07 0.02 -10.56
C PRO A 304 -24.77 1.06 -9.47
N VAL A 305 -23.50 1.50 -9.35
CA VAL A 305 -23.07 2.53 -8.39
C VAL A 305 -23.71 3.87 -8.75
N ILE A 306 -23.69 4.24 -10.04
CA ILE A 306 -24.28 5.46 -10.59
C ILE A 306 -25.79 5.48 -10.34
N LYS A 307 -26.49 4.37 -10.63
CA LYS A 307 -27.93 4.23 -10.38
C LYS A 307 -28.23 4.44 -8.90
N LYS A 308 -27.51 3.78 -8.01
CA LYS A 308 -27.68 3.94 -6.57
C LYS A 308 -27.46 5.38 -6.12
N ALA A 309 -26.40 6.05 -6.62
CA ALA A 309 -26.14 7.44 -6.27
C ALA A 309 -27.29 8.40 -6.70
N LEU A 310 -27.92 8.13 -7.84
CA LEU A 310 -29.09 8.91 -8.31
C LEU A 310 -30.33 8.68 -7.46
N GLU A 311 -30.49 7.50 -6.87
CA GLU A 311 -31.61 7.16 -5.96
C GLU A 311 -31.43 7.79 -4.58
N LEU A 312 -30.21 7.90 -4.08
CA LEU A 312 -29.88 8.43 -2.76
C LEU A 312 -30.03 9.96 -2.69
N PRO A 313 -30.23 10.55 -1.51
CA PRO A 313 -30.51 11.99 -1.36
C PRO A 313 -29.38 12.89 -1.88
N GLY A 314 -28.12 12.49 -1.65
CA GLY A 314 -26.98 13.37 -1.83
C GLY A 314 -26.90 14.47 -0.78
N PHE A 315 -26.01 15.42 -0.93
CA PHE A 315 -25.89 16.55 -0.03
C PHE A 315 -27.04 17.56 -0.28
N ALA A 316 -27.76 17.93 0.78
CA ALA A 316 -28.90 18.85 0.70
C ALA A 316 -28.48 20.31 0.40
N GLU A 317 -27.25 20.67 0.82
CA GLU A 317 -26.69 22.02 0.70
C GLU A 317 -25.18 21.94 0.52
N ASP A 318 -24.56 23.05 0.14
CA ASP A 318 -23.11 23.18 0.15
C ASP A 318 -22.62 23.21 1.59
N ARG A 319 -21.54 22.50 1.87
CA ARG A 319 -20.87 22.48 3.17
C ARG A 319 -19.49 23.09 3.01
N GLU A 320 -19.26 24.20 3.68
CA GLU A 320 -17.92 24.75 3.78
C GLU A 320 -17.01 23.81 4.57
N GLY A 321 -15.73 23.80 4.23
CA GLY A 321 -14.72 22.99 4.89
C GLY A 321 -13.32 23.56 4.70
N LYS A 322 -12.38 23.07 5.50
CA LYS A 322 -10.96 23.32 5.28
C LYS A 322 -10.55 22.82 3.89
N SER A 323 -9.37 23.19 3.49
CA SER A 323 -8.70 22.60 2.32
C SER A 323 -7.32 22.10 2.70
N VAL A 324 -6.86 21.06 2.04
CA VAL A 324 -5.52 20.51 2.22
C VAL A 324 -4.76 20.58 0.92
N MET A 325 -3.42 20.52 1.00
CA MET A 325 -2.55 20.49 -0.17
C MET A 325 -2.04 19.07 -0.39
N VAL A 326 -2.13 18.61 -1.63
CA VAL A 326 -1.57 17.32 -2.10
C VAL A 326 -0.69 17.54 -3.32
N GLY A 327 -0.02 16.48 -3.82
CA GLY A 327 0.67 16.53 -5.10
C GLY A 327 2.15 16.92 -5.00
N PHE A 328 2.78 16.75 -3.84
CA PHE A 328 4.21 16.99 -3.63
C PHE A 328 5.03 15.71 -3.87
N ALA A 329 4.71 14.97 -4.93
CA ALA A 329 5.52 13.84 -5.38
C ALA A 329 6.87 14.30 -5.96
N ARG A 330 7.74 13.35 -6.31
CA ARG A 330 9.13 13.62 -6.72
C ARG A 330 9.28 14.74 -7.75
N ASN A 331 8.45 14.76 -8.79
CA ASN A 331 8.56 15.75 -9.86
C ASN A 331 8.32 17.19 -9.36
N ALA A 332 7.32 17.37 -8.50
CA ALA A 332 6.99 18.68 -7.91
C ALA A 332 8.10 19.17 -6.96
N VAL A 333 8.62 18.28 -6.09
CA VAL A 333 9.67 18.63 -5.12
C VAL A 333 11.00 18.88 -5.82
N LEU A 334 11.38 18.04 -6.79
CA LEU A 334 12.61 18.22 -7.56
C LEU A 334 12.58 19.45 -8.47
N GLY A 335 11.39 19.86 -8.93
CA GLY A 335 11.21 21.10 -9.68
C GLY A 335 11.53 22.38 -8.91
N VAL A 336 11.61 22.30 -7.58
CA VAL A 336 12.00 23.41 -6.68
C VAL A 336 13.26 23.08 -5.86
N ALA A 337 14.01 22.05 -6.26
CA ALA A 337 15.17 21.55 -5.51
C ALA A 337 16.20 22.65 -5.20
N ASP A 338 16.48 23.55 -6.13
CA ASP A 338 17.44 24.65 -5.92
C ASP A 338 17.03 25.53 -4.73
N LYS A 339 15.74 25.87 -4.61
CA LYS A 339 15.22 26.66 -3.49
C LYS A 339 15.34 25.91 -2.17
N VAL A 340 15.08 24.60 -2.19
CA VAL A 340 15.22 23.74 -1.00
C VAL A 340 16.69 23.68 -0.57
N ILE A 341 17.62 23.50 -1.52
CA ILE A 341 19.06 23.44 -1.27
C ILE A 341 19.56 24.78 -0.70
N GLU A 342 19.13 25.89 -1.27
CA GLU A 342 19.47 27.24 -0.77
C GLU A 342 18.94 27.45 0.65
N ALA A 343 17.70 27.05 0.94
CA ALA A 343 17.11 27.17 2.26
C ALA A 343 17.83 26.31 3.32
N VAL A 344 18.30 25.12 2.95
CA VAL A 344 19.12 24.26 3.83
C VAL A 344 20.50 24.88 4.05
N LYS A 345 21.21 25.31 2.99
CA LYS A 345 22.52 25.98 3.09
C LYS A 345 22.45 27.28 3.88
N GLY A 346 21.37 28.04 3.71
CA GLY A 346 21.07 29.26 4.46
C GLY A 346 20.57 29.03 5.88
N LYS A 347 20.44 27.78 6.32
CA LYS A 347 19.91 27.37 7.65
C LYS A 347 18.47 27.83 7.92
N ALA A 348 17.70 28.15 6.89
CA ALA A 348 16.27 28.40 6.98
C ALA A 348 15.49 27.09 7.20
N ILE A 349 15.98 26.00 6.60
CA ILE A 349 15.50 24.63 6.85
C ILE A 349 16.63 23.88 7.56
N ARG A 350 16.36 23.48 8.81
CA ARG A 350 17.31 22.73 9.64
C ARG A 350 17.18 21.23 9.46
N HIS A 351 15.96 20.72 9.28
CA HIS A 351 15.70 19.30 9.26
C HIS A 351 14.43 18.94 8.49
N PHE A 352 14.40 17.73 7.94
CA PHE A 352 13.26 17.11 7.32
C PHE A 352 12.80 15.93 8.16
N PHE A 353 11.49 15.79 8.35
CA PHE A 353 10.88 14.62 8.97
C PHE A 353 9.97 13.92 7.97
N LEU A 354 10.21 12.64 7.70
CA LEU A 354 9.24 11.79 7.01
C LEU A 354 8.35 11.15 8.07
N VAL A 355 7.19 11.75 8.34
CA VAL A 355 6.18 11.24 9.29
C VAL A 355 5.09 10.56 8.48
N ALA A 356 5.13 9.22 8.41
CA ALA A 356 4.35 8.48 7.42
C ALA A 356 4.01 7.06 7.88
N GLY A 357 3.30 6.34 7.02
CA GLY A 357 3.05 4.91 7.16
C GLY A 357 1.58 4.53 7.24
N CYS A 358 1.32 3.29 7.60
CA CYS A 358 0.00 2.74 7.76
C CYS A 358 -0.43 2.88 9.23
N ASP A 359 -1.47 3.67 9.48
CA ASP A 359 -1.95 3.92 10.84
C ASP A 359 -3.12 3.01 11.22
N GLY A 360 -3.56 3.06 12.46
CA GLY A 360 -4.70 2.31 12.98
C GLY A 360 -5.38 2.98 14.15
N ALA A 361 -6.53 2.45 14.54
CA ALA A 361 -7.43 3.05 15.54
C ALA A 361 -7.06 2.78 17.00
N LYS A 362 -5.93 2.15 17.28
CA LYS A 362 -5.56 1.77 18.65
C LYS A 362 -5.43 3.01 19.55
N PRO A 363 -5.99 3.03 20.76
CA PRO A 363 -5.78 4.10 21.73
C PRO A 363 -4.30 4.37 21.99
N GLY A 364 -3.93 5.64 22.28
CA GLY A 364 -2.54 6.02 22.55
C GLY A 364 -1.69 6.29 21.31
N ARG A 365 -2.29 6.40 20.12
CA ARG A 365 -1.58 6.71 18.86
C ARG A 365 -1.45 8.21 18.56
N ASN A 366 -1.57 9.09 19.55
CA ASN A 366 -1.38 10.52 19.37
C ASN A 366 0.07 10.94 19.12
N TYR A 367 1.02 10.04 19.32
CA TYR A 367 2.45 10.32 19.13
C TYR A 367 2.74 11.07 17.81
N TYR A 368 2.22 10.60 16.70
CA TYR A 368 2.49 11.19 15.39
C TYR A 368 1.89 12.59 15.23
N THR A 369 0.69 12.79 15.75
CA THR A 369 0.04 14.12 15.79
C THR A 369 0.87 15.09 16.61
N GLU A 370 1.20 14.72 17.85
CA GLU A 370 1.99 15.55 18.78
C GLU A 370 3.40 15.79 18.27
N PHE A 371 4.03 14.79 17.60
CA PHE A 371 5.34 14.95 16.99
C PHE A 371 5.34 16.07 15.94
N VAL A 372 4.34 16.08 15.06
CA VAL A 372 4.21 17.09 14.00
C VAL A 372 3.89 18.46 14.59
N GLU A 373 3.01 18.54 15.59
CA GLU A 373 2.67 19.78 16.29
C GLU A 373 3.87 20.42 17.00
N LYS A 374 4.74 19.57 17.57
CA LYS A 374 5.95 20.01 18.29
C LYS A 374 7.17 20.19 17.38
N ALA A 375 7.09 19.76 16.14
CA ALA A 375 8.20 19.93 15.18
C ALA A 375 8.57 21.42 15.02
N PRO A 376 9.84 21.79 15.20
CA PRO A 376 10.26 23.20 15.16
C PRO A 376 9.89 23.88 13.83
N LYS A 377 9.69 25.19 13.88
CA LYS A 377 9.24 26.00 12.73
C LYS A 377 10.24 26.04 11.56
N ASP A 378 11.47 25.72 11.81
CA ASP A 378 12.56 25.61 10.82
C ASP A 378 12.70 24.18 10.26
N THR A 379 11.64 23.36 10.32
CA THR A 379 11.62 21.99 9.81
C THR A 379 10.50 21.78 8.80
N ILE A 380 10.72 20.85 7.88
CA ILE A 380 9.72 20.39 6.88
C ILE A 380 9.24 18.99 7.28
N VAL A 381 7.94 18.77 7.18
CA VAL A 381 7.31 17.46 7.35
C VAL A 381 6.85 16.93 5.99
N LEU A 382 7.47 15.85 5.55
CA LEU A 382 6.96 15.05 4.42
C LEU A 382 6.02 13.97 4.99
N THR A 383 4.95 13.69 4.28
CA THR A 383 4.02 12.62 4.68
C THR A 383 3.52 11.86 3.47
N LEU A 384 3.10 10.62 3.70
CA LEU A 384 2.44 9.76 2.72
C LEU A 384 1.61 8.69 3.42
N ALA A 385 0.75 7.98 2.66
CA ALA A 385 -0.10 6.91 3.16
C ALA A 385 -1.13 7.36 4.21
N CYS A 386 -1.75 6.40 4.92
CA CYS A 386 -2.82 6.68 5.88
C CYS A 386 -2.36 7.46 7.13
N GLY A 387 -1.08 7.40 7.49
CA GLY A 387 -0.52 8.10 8.64
C GLY A 387 -0.72 9.61 8.58
N LYS A 388 -0.79 10.19 7.37
CA LYS A 388 -1.05 11.62 7.16
C LYS A 388 -2.33 12.12 7.84
N PHE A 389 -3.37 11.29 7.92
CA PHE A 389 -4.68 11.69 8.44
C PHE A 389 -4.70 12.03 9.93
N ARG A 390 -3.58 11.86 10.62
CA ARG A 390 -3.39 12.35 11.99
C ARG A 390 -3.16 13.86 12.06
N PHE A 391 -2.70 14.48 10.97
CA PHE A 391 -2.30 15.90 10.96
C PHE A 391 -2.43 16.59 9.59
N PHE A 392 -2.99 15.93 8.57
CA PHE A 392 -3.03 16.41 7.18
C PHE A 392 -3.77 17.76 7.00
N ASP A 393 -4.67 18.10 7.91
CA ASP A 393 -5.47 19.34 7.90
C ASP A 393 -4.92 20.43 8.84
N GLN A 394 -3.71 20.22 9.39
CA GLN A 394 -3.01 21.22 10.18
C GLN A 394 -2.33 22.24 9.27
N ASP A 395 -2.39 23.50 9.65
CA ASP A 395 -1.62 24.57 9.01
C ASP A 395 -0.29 24.73 9.74
N LEU A 396 0.77 24.21 9.15
CA LEU A 396 2.13 24.34 9.69
C LEU A 396 2.85 25.61 9.18
N GLY A 397 2.22 26.38 8.26
CA GLY A 397 2.83 27.52 7.60
C GLY A 397 3.84 27.13 6.51
N ASP A 398 4.73 28.06 6.16
CA ASP A 398 5.76 27.88 5.15
C ASP A 398 7.14 28.39 5.59
N ILE A 399 8.18 28.02 4.83
CA ILE A 399 9.53 28.55 4.96
C ILE A 399 9.92 29.10 3.58
N GLY A 400 9.91 30.45 3.43
CA GLY A 400 10.25 31.09 2.17
C GLY A 400 9.35 30.69 0.99
N GLY A 401 8.07 30.43 1.27
CA GLY A 401 7.09 29.97 0.27
C GLY A 401 7.09 28.47 0.02
N ILE A 402 7.88 27.71 0.74
CA ILE A 402 7.84 26.23 0.73
C ILE A 402 6.93 25.77 1.86
N PRO A 403 5.77 25.12 1.59
CA PRO A 403 4.90 24.63 2.65
C PRO A 403 5.66 23.67 3.58
N ARG A 404 5.42 23.77 4.88
CA ARG A 404 6.07 22.89 5.85
C ARG A 404 5.45 21.50 5.93
N LEU A 405 4.27 21.29 5.39
CA LEU A 405 3.63 19.98 5.27
C LEU A 405 3.49 19.61 3.79
N LEU A 406 4.18 18.57 3.38
CA LEU A 406 4.24 18.10 1.99
C LEU A 406 3.66 16.69 1.89
N ASP A 407 2.46 16.57 1.32
CA ASP A 407 1.84 15.27 1.03
C ASP A 407 2.43 14.69 -0.27
N VAL A 408 3.30 13.71 -0.11
CA VAL A 408 4.01 13.04 -1.22
C VAL A 408 3.08 12.12 -2.02
N GLY A 409 2.08 11.51 -1.36
CA GLY A 409 1.12 10.66 -2.08
C GLY A 409 0.56 9.48 -1.30
N GLN A 410 0.23 8.41 -2.01
CA GLN A 410 -0.20 7.12 -1.48
C GLN A 410 0.99 6.35 -0.86
N CYS A 411 0.74 5.17 -0.30
CA CYS A 411 1.82 4.34 0.27
C CYS A 411 2.88 3.92 -0.76
N ASN A 412 2.51 3.61 -2.01
CA ASN A 412 3.45 3.33 -3.09
C ASN A 412 4.32 4.53 -3.49
N ASP A 413 3.88 5.76 -3.18
CA ASP A 413 4.67 6.97 -3.40
C ASP A 413 5.86 7.09 -2.41
N ALA A 414 6.08 6.07 -1.57
CA ALA A 414 7.36 5.84 -0.93
C ALA A 414 8.51 5.82 -1.96
N TYR A 415 8.24 5.39 -3.21
CA TYR A 415 9.19 5.54 -4.32
C TYR A 415 9.56 7.01 -4.56
N SER A 416 8.59 7.91 -4.60
CA SER A 416 8.83 9.35 -4.71
C SER A 416 9.68 9.87 -3.55
N ALA A 417 9.42 9.45 -2.32
CA ALA A 417 10.21 9.86 -1.15
C ALA A 417 11.67 9.37 -1.26
N VAL A 418 11.89 8.13 -1.73
CA VAL A 418 13.24 7.60 -2.00
C VAL A 418 13.95 8.43 -3.07
N GLN A 419 13.29 8.75 -4.19
CA GLN A 419 13.88 9.55 -5.26
C GLN A 419 14.23 10.97 -4.79
N ILE A 420 13.40 11.59 -3.96
CA ILE A 420 13.67 12.91 -3.35
C ILE A 420 14.92 12.81 -2.47
N ALA A 421 15.00 11.80 -1.59
CA ALA A 421 16.15 11.63 -0.71
C ALA A 421 17.45 11.37 -1.48
N VAL A 422 17.41 10.53 -2.53
CA VAL A 422 18.56 10.27 -3.40
C VAL A 422 19.02 11.55 -4.12
N ALA A 423 18.10 12.33 -4.67
CA ALA A 423 18.45 13.59 -5.35
C ALA A 423 19.06 14.61 -4.37
N LEU A 424 18.52 14.72 -3.17
CA LEU A 424 19.10 15.59 -2.12
C LEU A 424 20.51 15.12 -1.70
N SER A 425 20.70 13.80 -1.52
CA SER A 425 22.02 13.26 -1.16
C SER A 425 23.08 13.57 -2.22
N GLN A 426 22.71 13.47 -3.50
CA GLN A 426 23.58 13.85 -4.61
C GLN A 426 23.89 15.35 -4.61
N ALA A 427 22.88 16.20 -4.39
CA ALA A 427 23.04 17.65 -4.36
C ALA A 427 23.91 18.15 -3.20
N PHE A 428 23.88 17.44 -2.06
CA PHE A 428 24.74 17.74 -0.90
C PHE A 428 26.04 16.94 -0.88
N ASN A 429 26.26 16.07 -1.86
CA ASN A 429 27.43 15.17 -1.95
C ASN A 429 27.67 14.36 -0.66
N CYS A 430 26.61 13.75 -0.15
CA CYS A 430 26.62 12.93 1.05
C CYS A 430 25.80 11.65 0.86
N SER A 431 25.85 10.71 1.79
CA SER A 431 24.93 9.57 1.76
C SER A 431 23.51 9.98 2.20
N VAL A 432 22.50 9.18 1.87
CA VAL A 432 21.12 9.43 2.34
C VAL A 432 21.05 9.42 3.87
N ASN A 433 21.87 8.61 4.55
CA ASN A 433 21.93 8.54 6.01
C ASN A 433 22.58 9.78 6.66
N ASP A 434 23.31 10.59 5.88
CA ASP A 434 23.94 11.83 6.36
C ASP A 434 23.07 13.07 6.10
N LEU A 435 21.95 12.91 5.40
CA LEU A 435 20.99 14.00 5.21
C LEU A 435 20.37 14.42 6.54
N PRO A 436 20.01 15.71 6.71
CA PRO A 436 19.18 16.14 7.84
C PRO A 436 17.74 15.65 7.69
N LEU A 437 17.56 14.32 7.61
CA LEU A 437 16.30 13.64 7.36
C LEU A 437 16.12 12.52 8.37
N SER A 438 15.00 12.52 9.08
CA SER A 438 14.63 11.43 10.00
C SER A 438 13.30 10.80 9.63
N MET A 439 13.22 9.49 9.78
CA MET A 439 12.05 8.70 9.44
C MET A 439 11.30 8.30 10.71
N ILE A 440 10.06 8.77 10.82
CA ILE A 440 9.14 8.54 11.94
C ILE A 440 7.95 7.76 11.39
N LEU A 441 8.02 6.44 11.46
CA LEU A 441 7.14 5.58 10.69
C LEU A 441 6.15 4.82 11.57
N SER A 442 4.94 4.65 11.06
CA SER A 442 3.96 3.73 11.61
C SER A 442 3.73 2.55 10.67
N TRP A 443 3.44 1.40 11.25
CA TRP A 443 3.09 0.21 10.49
C TRP A 443 1.75 -0.36 10.97
N TYR A 444 1.03 -1.02 10.09
CA TYR A 444 -0.19 -1.77 10.42
C TYR A 444 -0.41 -2.97 9.51
N GLU A 445 -0.20 -2.84 8.20
CA GLU A 445 -0.47 -3.89 7.23
C GLU A 445 0.75 -4.19 6.34
N GLN A 446 0.62 -5.17 5.45
CA GLN A 446 1.72 -5.81 4.75
C GLN A 446 2.45 -4.89 3.76
N LYS A 447 1.80 -3.89 3.17
CA LYS A 447 2.49 -2.91 2.29
C LYS A 447 3.52 -2.08 3.08
N ALA A 448 3.22 -1.77 4.33
CA ALA A 448 4.20 -1.11 5.20
C ALA A 448 5.42 -2.01 5.49
N VAL A 449 5.22 -3.33 5.60
CA VAL A 449 6.34 -4.28 5.72
C VAL A 449 7.18 -4.27 4.45
N ALA A 450 6.58 -4.35 3.25
CA ALA A 450 7.30 -4.29 1.98
C ALA A 450 8.13 -3.01 1.83
N ILE A 451 7.58 -1.85 2.20
CA ILE A 451 8.29 -0.56 2.17
C ILE A 451 9.45 -0.56 3.17
N LEU A 452 9.25 -1.07 4.39
CA LEU A 452 10.34 -1.19 5.37
C LEU A 452 11.48 -2.05 4.81
N LEU A 453 11.17 -3.20 4.21
CA LEU A 453 12.19 -4.06 3.59
C LEU A 453 12.94 -3.33 2.46
N THR A 454 12.27 -2.48 1.69
CA THR A 454 12.94 -1.63 0.70
C THR A 454 13.95 -0.67 1.35
N MET A 455 13.58 -0.05 2.46
CA MET A 455 14.51 0.83 3.18
C MET A 455 15.71 0.07 3.73
N LEU A 456 15.50 -1.15 4.26
CA LEU A 456 16.59 -2.01 4.73
C LEU A 456 17.51 -2.43 3.59
N TYR A 457 16.95 -2.82 2.44
CA TYR A 457 17.73 -3.12 1.24
C TYR A 457 18.59 -1.93 0.78
N LEU A 458 18.05 -0.72 0.83
CA LEU A 458 18.77 0.52 0.50
C LEU A 458 19.80 0.94 1.58
N GLY A 459 19.91 0.21 2.67
CA GLY A 459 20.82 0.52 3.77
C GLY A 459 20.42 1.74 4.59
N ILE A 460 19.16 2.13 4.57
CA ILE A 460 18.65 3.24 5.37
C ILE A 460 18.65 2.87 6.84
N LYS A 461 19.14 3.78 7.67
CA LYS A 461 19.31 3.61 9.11
C LYS A 461 18.52 4.63 9.93
N ASP A 462 18.51 4.42 11.24
CA ASP A 462 17.92 5.33 12.22
C ASP A 462 16.42 5.60 12.03
N ILE A 463 15.68 4.53 11.70
CA ILE A 463 14.22 4.58 11.53
C ILE A 463 13.56 4.44 12.89
N ARG A 464 12.71 5.40 13.28
CA ARG A 464 11.80 5.25 14.41
C ARG A 464 10.52 4.59 13.96
N LEU A 465 10.22 3.44 14.53
CA LEU A 465 9.11 2.58 14.14
C LEU A 465 8.14 2.37 15.31
N GLY A 466 6.87 2.61 15.07
CA GLY A 466 5.84 2.44 16.08
C GLY A 466 4.44 2.16 15.51
N PRO A 467 3.44 2.24 16.39
CA PRO A 467 3.52 2.44 17.85
C PRO A 467 3.89 1.16 18.61
N SER A 468 3.97 0.03 17.95
CA SER A 468 4.43 -1.26 18.47
C SER A 468 5.18 -2.01 17.38
N LEU A 469 6.04 -2.92 17.77
CA LEU A 469 6.67 -3.83 16.81
C LEU A 469 5.71 -4.94 16.39
N PRO A 470 5.86 -5.49 15.17
CA PRO A 470 5.08 -6.64 14.74
C PRO A 470 5.26 -7.85 15.67
N ALA A 471 4.15 -8.50 16.04
CA ALA A 471 4.15 -9.64 16.96
C ALA A 471 4.89 -10.88 16.43
N PHE A 472 5.17 -10.95 15.14
CA PHE A 472 5.91 -12.04 14.50
C PHE A 472 7.43 -11.83 14.53
N ILE A 473 7.93 -10.69 15.00
CA ILE A 473 9.38 -10.42 15.16
C ILE A 473 9.85 -11.01 16.49
N THR A 474 10.77 -11.98 16.41
CA THR A 474 11.43 -12.54 17.60
C THR A 474 12.47 -11.57 18.18
N PRO A 475 12.88 -11.71 19.44
CA PRO A 475 13.95 -10.89 20.03
C PRO A 475 15.27 -10.96 19.25
N ASN A 476 15.65 -12.13 18.72
CA ASN A 476 16.88 -12.27 17.94
C ASN A 476 16.78 -11.52 16.59
N VAL A 477 15.67 -11.66 15.87
CA VAL A 477 15.44 -10.91 14.64
C VAL A 477 15.39 -9.40 14.91
N LEU A 478 14.79 -8.98 16.03
CA LEU A 478 14.79 -7.59 16.44
C LEU A 478 16.22 -7.07 16.69
N ASN A 479 17.05 -7.85 17.38
CA ASN A 479 18.46 -7.46 17.62
C ASN A 479 19.20 -7.23 16.29
N VAL A 480 19.01 -8.08 15.30
CA VAL A 480 19.60 -7.89 13.96
C VAL A 480 19.13 -6.58 13.32
N LEU A 481 17.85 -6.24 13.44
CA LEU A 481 17.29 -4.99 12.93
C LEU A 481 17.87 -3.76 13.64
N VAL A 482 18.05 -3.84 14.94
CA VAL A 482 18.64 -2.77 15.75
C VAL A 482 20.14 -2.61 15.46
N GLU A 483 20.91 -3.70 15.45
CA GLU A 483 22.36 -3.65 15.27
C GLU A 483 22.77 -3.22 13.85
N ASN A 484 22.09 -3.74 12.82
CA ASN A 484 22.48 -3.49 11.43
C ASN A 484 21.86 -2.22 10.86
N PHE A 485 20.65 -1.86 11.29
CA PHE A 485 19.86 -0.76 10.69
C PHE A 485 19.49 0.34 11.66
N ALA A 486 19.88 0.23 12.94
CA ALA A 486 19.56 1.20 13.98
C ALA A 486 18.05 1.50 14.07
N ILE A 487 17.19 0.48 13.89
CA ILE A 487 15.75 0.63 14.08
C ILE A 487 15.51 0.90 15.57
N LYS A 488 14.72 1.93 15.87
CA LYS A 488 14.38 2.37 17.21
C LYS A 488 12.86 2.35 17.41
N PRO A 489 12.36 1.97 18.58
CA PRO A 489 10.96 2.23 18.91
C PRO A 489 10.77 3.74 19.05
N ILE A 490 9.52 4.21 18.80
CA ILE A 490 9.14 5.56 19.21
C ILE A 490 9.13 5.64 20.75
N THR A 491 9.47 6.82 21.28
CA THR A 491 9.40 7.13 22.72
C THR A 491 8.33 8.18 22.99
N THR A 492 8.69 9.35 23.47
CA THR A 492 7.79 10.52 23.48
C THR A 492 8.22 11.50 22.38
N PRO A 493 7.29 12.31 21.83
CA PRO A 493 7.66 13.30 20.81
C PRO A 493 8.78 14.24 21.27
N ASP A 494 8.76 14.66 22.53
CA ASP A 494 9.78 15.57 23.08
C ASP A 494 11.17 14.91 23.17
N GLU A 495 11.24 13.65 23.63
CA GLU A 495 12.48 12.90 23.71
C GLU A 495 13.05 12.59 22.33
N ASP A 496 12.18 12.18 21.40
CA ASP A 496 12.61 11.87 20.04
C ASP A 496 13.08 13.14 19.30
N LEU A 497 12.35 14.25 19.38
CA LEU A 497 12.76 15.54 18.81
C LEU A 497 14.09 16.01 19.40
N LYS A 498 14.26 15.92 20.74
CA LYS A 498 15.51 16.27 21.42
C LYS A 498 16.66 15.39 20.96
N THR A 499 16.43 14.09 20.82
CA THR A 499 17.48 13.14 20.38
C THR A 499 17.90 13.37 18.93
N ILE A 500 16.96 13.76 18.06
CA ILE A 500 17.22 13.99 16.63
C ILE A 500 17.92 15.34 16.42
N LEU A 501 17.47 16.36 17.12
CA LEU A 501 17.86 17.75 16.80
C LEU A 501 18.96 18.31 17.73
N GLY A 502 19.25 17.61 18.81
CA GLY A 502 20.25 18.04 19.83
C GLY A 502 19.64 18.95 20.89
#